data_39ba9a7060bd68557bc39c5f5ed6e060
#
_entry.id   39ba9a7060bd68557bc39c5f5ed6e060
#
_cell.length_a   1.000
_cell.length_b   1.000
_cell.length_c   1.000
_cell.angle_alpha   90.00
_cell.angle_beta   90.00
_cell.angle_gamma   90.00
#
_symmetry.space_group_name_H-M   'P 1'
#
loop_
_entity.id
_entity.type
_entity.pdbx_description
1 polymer ?
#
loop_
_entity_poly.entity_id
_entity_poly.type
_entity_poly.pdbx_seq_one_letter_code
_entity_poly.pdbx_strand_id
1 'polypeptide(L)'
;MIVFLASNLGAAETFAEETAQLLTLLNDAQPVARTLTEADAAVPAFEADCDLLGVLSLLRHGGHDAKRPLLIACTPGSLTRRSPAPEATAKAEIIVRKGEKLALQDFAKRLAEDFGYAHEALCEQPGEYALRGGILDVYPLNAQMPVRIDLFGDTVESLRPFDPATQRSEGEVDGLVICAPRDDSGSALEAPFFRHLPPDALIVSVDRCHEDVLCAELASAKVDELILEETDDAPLGYHAHALESTPAESLLIGSATDSAETRPALLRAAASVAKDGRPCLLTGDTDGSVDRLNADVTGAKIRGFAPRV
;
A
#
# COMPACT_ATOMS: atom_id res chain seq x y z
N MET A 1 -5.42 7.32 -5.15
CA MET A 1 -4.22 6.50 -4.84
C MET A 1 -3.07 7.43 -4.48
N ILE A 2 -2.23 7.05 -3.51
CA ILE A 2 -1.05 7.85 -3.11
C ILE A 2 0.18 6.94 -3.17
N VAL A 3 1.25 7.42 -3.79
CA VAL A 3 2.55 6.75 -3.88
C VAL A 3 3.55 7.56 -3.06
N PHE A 4 4.12 6.98 -2.03
CA PHE A 4 5.19 7.57 -1.22
C PHE A 4 6.53 7.13 -1.76
N LEU A 5 7.30 8.09 -2.22
CA LEU A 5 8.60 7.89 -2.83
C LEU A 5 9.69 8.45 -1.92
N ALA A 6 10.65 7.61 -1.54
CA ALA A 6 11.81 8.02 -0.75
C ALA A 6 13.06 7.26 -1.19
N SER A 7 14.24 7.83 -0.91
CA SER A 7 15.52 7.15 -1.13
C SER A 7 15.68 5.91 -0.26
N ASN A 8 14.99 5.88 0.88
CA ASN A 8 14.97 4.79 1.84
C ASN A 8 13.54 4.24 1.95
N LEU A 9 13.38 2.95 1.68
CA LEU A 9 12.09 2.28 1.71
C LEU A 9 11.39 2.43 3.07
N GLY A 10 12.11 2.27 4.18
CA GLY A 10 11.55 2.43 5.53
C GLY A 10 10.96 3.83 5.80
N ALA A 11 11.53 4.88 5.20
CA ALA A 11 10.95 6.21 5.27
C ALA A 11 9.62 6.28 4.50
N ALA A 12 9.56 5.71 3.29
CA ALA A 12 8.32 5.65 2.50
C ALA A 12 7.23 4.84 3.21
N GLU A 13 7.59 3.72 3.84
CA GLU A 13 6.68 2.88 4.63
C GLU A 13 6.12 3.64 5.82
N THR A 14 6.97 4.32 6.60
CA THR A 14 6.54 5.14 7.74
C THR A 14 5.51 6.19 7.31
N PHE A 15 5.77 6.92 6.22
CA PHE A 15 4.80 7.90 5.71
C PHE A 15 3.50 7.27 5.22
N ALA A 16 3.56 6.10 4.59
CA ALA A 16 2.38 5.37 4.16
C ALA A 16 1.54 4.91 5.37
N GLU A 17 2.17 4.38 6.41
CA GLU A 17 1.51 3.94 7.64
C GLU A 17 0.88 5.11 8.40
N GLU A 18 1.62 6.20 8.61
CA GLU A 18 1.10 7.40 9.26
C GLU A 18 -0.08 7.99 8.48
N THR A 19 0.02 8.04 7.14
CA THR A 19 -1.08 8.48 6.29
C THR A 19 -2.29 7.55 6.39
N ALA A 20 -2.07 6.23 6.44
CA ALA A 20 -3.15 5.26 6.64
C ALA A 20 -3.90 5.51 7.96
N GLN A 21 -3.16 5.72 9.05
CA GLN A 21 -3.73 6.05 10.34
C GLN A 21 -4.53 7.36 10.29
N LEU A 22 -3.97 8.40 9.66
CA LEU A 22 -4.64 9.68 9.46
C LEU A 22 -5.94 9.56 8.69
N LEU A 23 -5.94 8.85 7.56
CA LEU A 23 -7.12 8.65 6.74
C LEU A 23 -8.20 7.87 7.49
N THR A 24 -7.80 6.88 8.29
CA THR A 24 -8.73 6.13 9.15
C THR A 24 -9.35 7.04 10.20
N LEU A 25 -8.54 7.85 10.87
CA LEU A 25 -9.00 8.74 11.94
C LEU A 25 -9.88 9.90 11.45
N LEU A 26 -9.51 10.50 10.31
CA LEU A 26 -10.16 11.72 9.81
C LEU A 26 -11.38 11.44 8.92
N ASN A 27 -11.31 10.38 8.11
CA ASN A 27 -12.27 10.12 7.05
C ASN A 27 -13.03 8.80 7.22
N ASP A 28 -12.81 8.07 8.31
CA ASP A 28 -13.35 6.71 8.50
C ASP A 28 -13.01 5.78 7.30
N ALA A 29 -11.84 6.01 6.70
CA ALA A 29 -11.35 5.22 5.58
C ALA A 29 -10.70 3.92 6.08
N GLN A 30 -10.63 2.93 5.20
CA GLN A 30 -9.89 1.68 5.43
C GLN A 30 -8.77 1.56 4.38
N PRO A 31 -7.66 2.30 4.53
CA PRO A 31 -6.59 2.31 3.55
C PRO A 31 -5.98 0.93 3.34
N VAL A 32 -5.54 0.68 2.13
CA VAL A 32 -4.76 -0.52 1.78
C VAL A 32 -3.32 -0.07 1.54
N ALA A 33 -2.45 -0.33 2.50
CA ALA A 33 -1.02 -0.06 2.35
C ALA A 33 -0.30 -1.25 1.71
N ARG A 34 0.61 -0.97 0.80
CA ARG A 34 1.49 -1.94 0.14
C ARG A 34 2.87 -1.34 -0.04
N THR A 35 3.86 -2.20 0.07
CA THR A 35 5.25 -1.89 -0.25
C THR A 35 5.59 -2.44 -1.61
N LEU A 36 6.31 -1.68 -2.42
CA LEU A 36 6.89 -2.13 -3.67
C LEU A 36 8.40 -2.18 -3.51
N THR A 37 8.92 -3.38 -3.35
CA THR A 37 10.33 -3.63 -3.09
C THR A 37 11.15 -3.84 -4.38
N GLU A 38 12.46 -3.71 -4.25
CA GLU A 38 13.44 -4.15 -5.24
C GLU A 38 14.20 -5.36 -4.70
N ALA A 39 14.59 -6.25 -5.60
CA ALA A 39 15.52 -7.32 -5.25
C ALA A 39 16.91 -6.75 -4.99
N ASP A 40 17.43 -6.97 -3.80
CA ASP A 40 18.77 -6.56 -3.38
C ASP A 40 19.40 -7.60 -2.45
N ALA A 41 20.43 -7.23 -1.69
CA ALA A 41 21.08 -8.11 -0.73
C ALA A 41 20.18 -8.46 0.49
N ALA A 42 19.19 -7.64 0.79
CA ALA A 42 18.29 -7.81 1.92
C ALA A 42 16.94 -8.44 1.51
N VAL A 43 16.46 -8.12 0.30
CA VAL A 43 15.18 -8.61 -0.24
C VAL A 43 15.43 -9.60 -1.37
N PRO A 44 15.09 -10.90 -1.20
CA PRO A 44 15.18 -11.88 -2.27
C PRO A 44 14.32 -11.52 -3.48
N ALA A 45 14.78 -11.87 -4.68
CA ALA A 45 14.07 -11.59 -5.92
C ALA A 45 12.64 -12.12 -5.92
N PHE A 46 12.43 -13.29 -5.34
CA PHE A 46 11.10 -13.90 -5.21
C PHE A 46 10.14 -13.06 -4.36
N GLU A 47 10.59 -12.54 -3.22
CA GLU A 47 9.78 -11.67 -2.37
C GLU A 47 9.43 -10.36 -3.08
N ALA A 48 10.42 -9.74 -3.71
CA ALA A 48 10.20 -8.53 -4.50
C ALA A 48 9.22 -8.75 -5.68
N ASP A 49 9.21 -9.95 -6.28
CA ASP A 49 8.24 -10.31 -7.32
C ASP A 49 6.84 -10.50 -6.74
N CYS A 50 6.70 -11.10 -5.57
CA CYS A 50 5.42 -11.23 -4.87
C CYS A 50 4.82 -9.85 -4.55
N ASP A 51 5.61 -8.91 -4.03
CA ASP A 51 5.19 -7.54 -3.77
C ASP A 51 4.70 -6.84 -5.05
N LEU A 52 5.50 -6.94 -6.12
CA LEU A 52 5.12 -6.39 -7.42
C LEU A 52 3.79 -6.97 -7.93
N LEU A 53 3.64 -8.30 -7.92
CA LEU A 53 2.41 -8.97 -8.36
C LEU A 53 1.21 -8.57 -7.48
N GLY A 54 1.41 -8.42 -6.18
CA GLY A 54 0.39 -7.96 -5.25
C GLY A 54 -0.12 -6.56 -5.58
N VAL A 55 0.79 -5.62 -5.83
CA VAL A 55 0.43 -4.26 -6.22
C VAL A 55 -0.23 -4.23 -7.59
N LEU A 56 0.31 -4.92 -8.60
CA LEU A 56 -0.28 -5.00 -9.93
C LEU A 56 -1.70 -5.59 -9.91
N SER A 57 -1.92 -6.62 -9.10
CA SER A 57 -3.25 -7.23 -8.92
C SER A 57 -4.26 -6.23 -8.34
N LEU A 58 -3.87 -5.46 -7.32
CA LEU A 58 -4.71 -4.41 -6.75
C LEU A 58 -5.03 -3.29 -7.73
N LEU A 59 -4.06 -2.87 -8.53
CA LEU A 59 -4.25 -1.83 -9.55
C LEU A 59 -5.25 -2.29 -10.64
N ARG A 60 -5.23 -3.58 -11.00
CA ARG A 60 -6.08 -4.12 -12.06
C ARG A 60 -7.50 -4.47 -11.63
N HIS A 61 -7.62 -5.12 -10.47
CA HIS A 61 -8.91 -5.67 -10.04
C HIS A 61 -9.67 -4.74 -9.09
N GLY A 62 -9.07 -3.62 -8.76
CA GLY A 62 -9.62 -2.70 -7.78
C GLY A 62 -9.45 -3.24 -6.36
N GLY A 63 -10.38 -2.95 -5.51
CA GLY A 63 -10.27 -3.18 -4.07
C GLY A 63 -9.81 -1.92 -3.36
N HIS A 64 -9.64 -0.83 -4.13
CA HIS A 64 -9.40 0.51 -3.62
C HIS A 64 -10.39 1.50 -4.23
N ASP A 65 -10.87 2.41 -3.42
CA ASP A 65 -11.77 3.51 -3.75
C ASP A 65 -11.55 4.68 -2.78
N ALA A 66 -12.44 5.66 -2.77
CA ALA A 66 -12.33 6.79 -1.86
C ALA A 66 -12.40 6.41 -0.36
N LYS A 67 -13.06 5.28 -0.02
CA LYS A 67 -13.12 4.75 1.35
C LYS A 67 -11.99 3.77 1.66
N ARG A 68 -11.40 3.21 0.62
CA ARG A 68 -10.27 2.26 0.71
C ARG A 68 -9.13 2.73 -0.21
N PRO A 69 -8.51 3.88 0.08
CA PRO A 69 -7.42 4.39 -0.74
C PRO A 69 -6.22 3.43 -0.72
N LEU A 70 -5.61 3.22 -1.89
CA LEU A 70 -4.36 2.47 -2.01
C LEU A 70 -3.19 3.41 -1.74
N LEU A 71 -2.34 3.02 -0.81
CA LEU A 71 -1.09 3.67 -0.44
C LEU A 71 0.07 2.76 -0.83
N ILE A 72 1.00 3.26 -1.63
CA ILE A 72 2.16 2.48 -2.08
C ILE A 72 3.42 3.15 -1.56
N ALA A 73 4.20 2.43 -0.75
CA ALA A 73 5.55 2.84 -0.36
C ALA A 73 6.56 2.26 -1.34
N CYS A 74 7.45 3.07 -1.88
CA CYS A 74 8.43 2.64 -2.87
C CYS A 74 9.70 3.49 -2.88
N THR A 75 10.75 2.96 -3.51
CA THR A 75 11.97 3.69 -3.89
C THR A 75 11.90 4.10 -5.37
N PRO A 76 12.73 5.04 -5.83
CA PRO A 76 12.85 5.35 -7.25
C PRO A 76 13.14 4.12 -8.12
N GLY A 77 14.01 3.23 -7.66
CA GLY A 77 14.36 2.01 -8.36
C GLY A 77 13.17 1.06 -8.49
N SER A 78 12.41 0.82 -7.39
CA SER A 78 11.20 -0.01 -7.46
C SER A 78 10.12 0.62 -8.34
N LEU A 79 10.00 1.94 -8.39
CA LEU A 79 9.04 2.63 -9.24
C LEU A 79 9.40 2.50 -10.74
N THR A 80 10.70 2.48 -11.06
CA THR A 80 11.21 2.29 -12.43
C THR A 80 11.46 0.82 -12.79
N ARG A 81 11.29 -0.08 -11.84
CA ARG A 81 11.47 -1.52 -12.04
C ARG A 81 10.65 -2.02 -13.23
N ARG A 82 11.28 -2.83 -14.09
CA ARG A 82 10.59 -3.45 -15.21
C ARG A 82 9.58 -4.49 -14.73
N SER A 83 8.40 -4.43 -15.28
CA SER A 83 7.27 -5.28 -14.96
C SER A 83 6.55 -5.68 -16.25
N PRO A 84 5.75 -6.77 -16.27
CA PRO A 84 4.91 -7.07 -17.41
C PRO A 84 4.07 -5.85 -17.78
N ALA A 85 4.03 -5.49 -19.06
CA ALA A 85 3.22 -4.35 -19.50
C ALA A 85 1.73 -4.55 -19.15
N PRO A 86 0.94 -3.47 -18.95
CA PRO A 86 -0.47 -3.57 -18.54
C PRO A 86 -1.31 -4.54 -19.41
N GLU A 87 -1.01 -4.63 -20.70
CA GLU A 87 -1.69 -5.51 -21.65
C GLU A 87 -1.29 -6.99 -21.50
N ALA A 88 -0.08 -7.25 -20.99
CA ALA A 88 0.44 -8.62 -20.80
C ALA A 88 -0.06 -9.25 -19.48
N THR A 89 -0.28 -8.44 -18.46
CA THR A 89 -0.68 -8.91 -17.10
C THR A 89 -2.00 -9.70 -17.13
N ALA A 90 -2.94 -9.34 -18.02
CA ALA A 90 -4.27 -9.99 -18.09
C ALA A 90 -4.24 -11.49 -18.37
N LYS A 91 -3.21 -11.97 -19.05
CA LYS A 91 -3.12 -13.38 -19.50
C LYS A 91 -2.52 -14.30 -18.44
N ALA A 92 -1.88 -13.72 -17.43
CA ALA A 92 -1.16 -14.44 -16.38
C ALA A 92 -1.95 -14.52 -15.07
N GLU A 93 -3.28 -14.46 -15.14
CA GLU A 93 -4.15 -14.46 -13.96
C GLU A 93 -5.28 -15.47 -14.08
N ILE A 94 -5.64 -16.07 -12.95
CA ILE A 94 -6.88 -16.84 -12.79
C ILE A 94 -7.72 -16.14 -11.74
N ILE A 95 -9.02 -15.95 -12.03
CA ILE A 95 -9.97 -15.40 -11.07
C ILE A 95 -10.92 -16.51 -10.66
N VAL A 96 -11.06 -16.72 -9.35
CA VAL A 96 -12.02 -17.67 -8.76
C VAL A 96 -13.03 -16.87 -7.95
N ARG A 97 -14.32 -17.15 -8.13
CA ARG A 97 -15.40 -16.48 -7.37
C ARG A 97 -16.29 -17.48 -6.67
N LYS A 98 -16.83 -17.07 -5.54
CA LYS A 98 -17.86 -17.82 -4.85
C LYS A 98 -19.06 -18.07 -5.79
N GLY A 99 -19.58 -19.31 -5.78
CA GLY A 99 -20.70 -19.75 -6.62
C GLY A 99 -20.33 -20.18 -8.02
N GLU A 100 -19.07 -19.99 -8.47
CA GLU A 100 -18.60 -20.47 -9.76
C GLU A 100 -18.34 -21.98 -9.75
N LYS A 101 -18.39 -22.58 -10.92
CA LYS A 101 -18.02 -23.98 -11.10
C LYS A 101 -16.50 -24.12 -11.28
N LEU A 102 -15.91 -25.00 -10.52
CA LEU A 102 -14.49 -25.27 -10.51
C LEU A 102 -14.23 -26.79 -10.52
N ALA A 103 -13.73 -27.30 -11.65
CA ALA A 103 -13.27 -28.69 -11.72
C ALA A 103 -11.94 -28.81 -10.97
N LEU A 104 -11.98 -29.27 -9.72
CA LEU A 104 -10.88 -29.22 -8.75
C LEU A 104 -9.57 -29.81 -9.30
N GLN A 105 -9.64 -30.97 -9.96
CA GLN A 105 -8.46 -31.66 -10.48
C GLN A 105 -7.83 -30.90 -11.67
N ASP A 106 -8.67 -30.38 -12.58
CA ASP A 106 -8.20 -29.59 -13.73
C ASP A 106 -7.60 -28.27 -13.24
N PHE A 107 -8.19 -27.68 -12.22
CA PHE A 107 -7.70 -26.45 -11.61
C PHE A 107 -6.34 -26.65 -10.92
N ALA A 108 -6.20 -27.73 -10.14
CA ALA A 108 -4.93 -28.09 -9.50
C ALA A 108 -3.83 -28.39 -10.55
N LYS A 109 -4.20 -29.08 -11.63
CA LYS A 109 -3.29 -29.33 -12.75
C LYS A 109 -2.84 -28.03 -13.41
N ARG A 110 -3.77 -27.08 -13.63
CA ARG A 110 -3.45 -25.77 -14.17
C ARG A 110 -2.53 -24.96 -13.25
N LEU A 111 -2.74 -25.01 -11.92
CA LEU A 111 -1.83 -24.37 -10.97
C LEU A 111 -0.40 -24.93 -11.09
N ALA A 112 -0.26 -26.25 -11.21
CA ALA A 112 1.04 -26.89 -11.35
C ALA A 112 1.71 -26.67 -12.71
N GLU A 113 0.99 -26.91 -13.81
CA GLU A 113 1.59 -26.96 -15.15
C GLU A 113 1.69 -25.59 -15.79
N ASP A 114 0.65 -24.73 -15.65
CA ASP A 114 0.61 -23.43 -16.32
C ASP A 114 1.16 -22.31 -15.41
N PHE A 115 0.98 -22.44 -14.07
CA PHE A 115 1.35 -21.42 -13.09
C PHE A 115 2.59 -21.79 -12.27
N GLY A 116 3.10 -23.00 -12.38
CA GLY A 116 4.31 -23.44 -11.70
C GLY A 116 4.20 -23.50 -10.16
N TYR A 117 2.98 -23.59 -9.64
CA TYR A 117 2.76 -23.72 -8.20
C TYR A 117 3.16 -25.11 -7.71
N ALA A 118 3.83 -25.18 -6.56
CA ALA A 118 4.25 -26.40 -5.94
C ALA A 118 3.08 -27.08 -5.20
N HIS A 119 2.91 -28.41 -5.40
CA HIS A 119 1.96 -29.20 -4.63
C HIS A 119 2.59 -29.66 -3.34
N GLU A 120 2.09 -29.19 -2.21
CA GLU A 120 2.62 -29.47 -0.88
C GLU A 120 1.56 -30.11 0.05
N ALA A 121 2.00 -30.73 1.14
CA ALA A 121 1.08 -31.29 2.13
C ALA A 121 0.34 -30.21 2.95
N LEU A 122 1.00 -29.07 3.18
CA LEU A 122 0.50 -27.86 3.80
C LEU A 122 0.85 -26.67 2.90
N CYS A 123 -0.03 -25.70 2.83
CA CYS A 123 0.19 -24.48 2.07
C CYS A 123 0.70 -23.42 3.05
N GLU A 124 2.01 -23.14 3.04
CA GLU A 124 2.70 -22.26 3.99
C GLU A 124 3.43 -21.09 3.31
N GLN A 125 3.82 -21.26 2.05
CA GLN A 125 4.59 -20.25 1.31
C GLN A 125 3.84 -19.79 0.04
N PRO A 126 4.05 -18.55 -0.41
CA PRO A 126 3.54 -18.10 -1.71
C PRO A 126 4.01 -19.02 -2.85
N GLY A 127 3.09 -19.35 -3.77
CA GLY A 127 3.36 -20.28 -4.86
C GLY A 127 3.12 -21.73 -4.53
N GLU A 128 2.56 -22.04 -3.36
CA GLU A 128 2.17 -23.40 -2.97
C GLU A 128 0.66 -23.61 -3.06
N TYR A 129 0.27 -24.88 -3.25
CA TYR A 129 -1.11 -25.34 -3.07
C TYR A 129 -1.16 -26.72 -2.43
N ALA A 130 -2.26 -27.01 -1.73
CA ALA A 130 -2.53 -28.30 -1.10
C ALA A 130 -3.94 -28.77 -1.41
N LEU A 131 -4.11 -30.09 -1.65
CA LEU A 131 -5.38 -30.73 -1.93
C LEU A 131 -5.80 -31.66 -0.81
N ARG A 132 -7.02 -31.52 -0.30
CA ARG A 132 -7.58 -32.38 0.75
C ARG A 132 -9.06 -32.64 0.51
N GLY A 133 -9.36 -33.73 -0.19
CA GLY A 133 -10.76 -34.06 -0.54
C GLY A 133 -11.36 -33.00 -1.46
N GLY A 134 -12.41 -32.32 -1.01
CA GLY A 134 -13.08 -31.23 -1.73
C GLY A 134 -12.54 -29.82 -1.38
N ILE A 135 -11.38 -29.74 -0.76
CA ILE A 135 -10.75 -28.48 -0.33
C ILE A 135 -9.44 -28.28 -1.08
N LEU A 136 -9.22 -27.10 -1.61
CA LEU A 136 -7.96 -26.65 -2.16
C LEU A 136 -7.49 -25.42 -1.38
N ASP A 137 -6.34 -25.56 -0.74
CA ASP A 137 -5.61 -24.43 -0.15
C ASP A 137 -4.61 -23.94 -1.19
N VAL A 138 -4.56 -22.62 -1.42
CA VAL A 138 -3.60 -21.99 -2.35
C VAL A 138 -3.04 -20.73 -1.75
N TYR A 139 -1.73 -20.52 -1.86
CA TYR A 139 -1.09 -19.27 -1.48
C TYR A 139 -0.67 -18.51 -2.75
N PRO A 140 -1.52 -17.60 -3.24
CA PRO A 140 -1.19 -16.84 -4.43
C PRO A 140 0.05 -15.98 -4.24
N LEU A 141 0.87 -15.84 -5.29
CA LEU A 141 2.06 -14.99 -5.28
C LEU A 141 1.74 -13.50 -5.05
N ASN A 142 0.53 -13.10 -5.40
CA ASN A 142 0.02 -11.73 -5.26
C ASN A 142 -0.78 -11.48 -3.98
N ALA A 143 -0.84 -12.44 -3.05
CA ALA A 143 -1.61 -12.34 -1.81
C ALA A 143 -0.71 -12.34 -0.58
N GLN A 144 -1.18 -11.71 0.49
CA GLN A 144 -0.48 -11.71 1.78
C GLN A 144 -0.80 -12.94 2.64
N MET A 145 -1.85 -13.67 2.29
CA MET A 145 -2.30 -14.85 3.01
C MET A 145 -2.76 -15.92 2.03
N PRO A 146 -2.60 -17.20 2.36
CA PRO A 146 -3.20 -18.29 1.62
C PRO A 146 -4.72 -18.27 1.76
N VAL A 147 -5.41 -18.84 0.76
CA VAL A 147 -6.86 -18.91 0.73
C VAL A 147 -7.31 -20.36 0.58
N ARG A 148 -8.23 -20.76 1.44
CA ARG A 148 -8.91 -22.06 1.40
C ARG A 148 -10.14 -21.95 0.52
N ILE A 149 -10.20 -22.76 -0.50
CA ILE A 149 -11.32 -22.89 -1.45
C ILE A 149 -12.07 -24.15 -1.08
N ASP A 150 -13.26 -24.02 -0.51
CA ASP A 150 -14.14 -25.15 -0.23
C ASP A 150 -15.10 -25.35 -1.41
N LEU A 151 -15.24 -26.60 -1.83
CA LEU A 151 -16.17 -26.96 -2.90
C LEU A 151 -17.30 -27.86 -2.39
N PHE A 152 -18.51 -27.57 -2.82
CA PHE A 152 -19.63 -28.49 -2.75
C PHE A 152 -19.90 -29.08 -4.13
N GLY A 153 -19.49 -30.33 -4.34
CA GLY A 153 -19.41 -30.91 -5.67
C GLY A 153 -18.35 -30.22 -6.54
N ASP A 154 -18.78 -29.55 -7.59
CA ASP A 154 -17.95 -28.73 -8.49
C ASP A 154 -18.15 -27.22 -8.33
N THR A 155 -18.88 -26.79 -7.27
CA THR A 155 -19.21 -25.39 -7.07
C THR A 155 -18.43 -24.83 -5.87
N VAL A 156 -17.80 -23.66 -6.05
CA VAL A 156 -17.08 -22.94 -4.99
C VAL A 156 -18.10 -22.47 -3.94
N GLU A 157 -18.07 -23.09 -2.76
CA GLU A 157 -18.97 -22.77 -1.65
C GLU A 157 -18.45 -21.59 -0.83
N SER A 158 -17.15 -21.57 -0.54
CA SER A 158 -16.52 -20.49 0.21
C SER A 158 -15.06 -20.28 -0.19
N LEU A 159 -14.60 -19.04 -0.01
CA LEU A 159 -13.21 -18.62 -0.14
C LEU A 159 -12.81 -17.97 1.18
N ARG A 160 -11.87 -18.60 1.91
CA ARG A 160 -11.51 -18.16 3.26
C ARG A 160 -10.00 -17.97 3.37
N PRO A 161 -9.50 -16.71 3.52
CA PRO A 161 -8.13 -16.48 3.94
C PRO A 161 -7.83 -17.23 5.24
N PHE A 162 -6.61 -17.71 5.41
CA PHE A 162 -6.21 -18.39 6.63
C PHE A 162 -4.76 -18.07 6.98
N ASP A 163 -4.45 -18.10 8.27
CA ASP A 163 -3.09 -17.98 8.78
C ASP A 163 -2.29 -19.27 8.47
N PRO A 164 -1.20 -19.19 7.70
CA PRO A 164 -0.41 -20.35 7.33
C PRO A 164 0.21 -21.08 8.52
N ALA A 165 0.54 -20.37 9.60
CA ALA A 165 1.16 -20.98 10.80
C ALA A 165 0.16 -21.74 11.66
N THR A 166 -1.07 -21.21 11.82
CA THR A 166 -2.12 -21.83 12.65
C THR A 166 -3.15 -22.62 11.87
N GLN A 167 -3.18 -22.47 10.54
CA GLN A 167 -4.15 -23.06 9.61
C GLN A 167 -5.61 -22.64 9.91
N ARG A 168 -5.81 -21.54 10.66
CA ARG A 168 -7.13 -21.02 11.02
C ARG A 168 -7.60 -20.00 10.01
N SER A 169 -8.84 -20.15 9.55
CA SER A 169 -9.46 -19.19 8.63
C SER A 169 -9.79 -17.87 9.31
N GLU A 170 -9.58 -16.78 8.59
CA GLU A 170 -9.84 -15.40 9.01
C GLU A 170 -10.83 -14.73 8.05
N GLY A 171 -12.11 -14.91 8.33
CA GLY A 171 -13.16 -14.30 7.51
C GLY A 171 -13.47 -15.06 6.22
N GLU A 172 -14.13 -14.38 5.28
CA GLU A 172 -14.55 -14.90 3.97
C GLU A 172 -14.41 -13.79 2.93
N VAL A 173 -14.06 -14.15 1.70
CA VAL A 173 -13.96 -13.23 0.56
C VAL A 173 -14.81 -13.76 -0.61
N ASP A 174 -15.28 -12.85 -1.48
CA ASP A 174 -16.15 -13.20 -2.60
C ASP A 174 -15.37 -13.63 -3.85
N GLY A 175 -14.09 -13.30 -3.92
CA GLY A 175 -13.23 -13.60 -5.05
C GLY A 175 -11.76 -13.70 -4.69
N LEU A 176 -11.02 -14.42 -5.51
CA LEU A 176 -9.59 -14.63 -5.39
C LEU A 176 -8.96 -14.46 -6.76
N VAL A 177 -7.89 -13.67 -6.83
CA VAL A 177 -7.03 -13.54 -8.01
C VAL A 177 -5.74 -14.31 -7.73
N ILE A 178 -5.34 -15.16 -8.65
CA ILE A 178 -4.10 -15.95 -8.57
C ILE A 178 -3.25 -15.55 -9.77
N CYS A 179 -2.06 -15.05 -9.53
CA CYS A 179 -1.10 -14.67 -10.55
C CYS A 179 -0.10 -15.78 -10.84
N ALA A 180 0.28 -15.95 -12.10
CA ALA A 180 1.44 -16.74 -12.48
C ALA A 180 2.74 -16.03 -12.05
N PRO A 181 3.85 -16.77 -11.80
CA PRO A 181 5.18 -16.20 -11.64
C PRO A 181 5.55 -15.35 -12.85
N ARG A 182 6.49 -14.42 -12.65
CA ARG A 182 7.06 -13.70 -13.79
C ARG A 182 7.78 -14.65 -14.71
N ASP A 183 7.55 -14.48 -16.01
CA ASP A 183 8.31 -15.17 -17.05
C ASP A 183 9.55 -14.33 -17.39
N ASP A 184 10.69 -14.74 -16.87
CA ASP A 184 11.99 -14.11 -17.15
C ASP A 184 12.55 -14.49 -18.54
N SER A 185 11.80 -15.21 -19.36
CA SER A 185 12.24 -15.64 -20.70
C SER A 185 12.40 -14.49 -21.72
N GLY A 186 12.07 -13.26 -21.32
CA GLY A 186 12.22 -12.05 -22.13
C GLY A 186 11.25 -11.94 -23.29
N SER A 187 10.22 -12.78 -23.33
CA SER A 187 9.22 -12.78 -24.40
C SER A 187 8.00 -11.88 -24.12
N ALA A 188 7.81 -11.46 -22.89
CA ALA A 188 6.74 -10.55 -22.51
C ALA A 188 7.12 -9.08 -22.76
N LEU A 189 6.15 -8.29 -23.27
CA LEU A 189 6.28 -6.84 -23.28
C LEU A 189 6.49 -6.36 -21.85
N GLU A 190 7.62 -5.70 -21.60
CA GLU A 190 7.92 -5.14 -20.32
C GLU A 190 7.85 -3.61 -20.35
N ALA A 191 7.41 -3.04 -19.24
CA ALA A 191 7.34 -1.61 -19.04
C ALA A 191 7.81 -1.26 -17.60
N PRO A 192 8.28 -0.03 -17.34
CA PRO A 192 8.49 0.41 -15.97
C PRO A 192 7.20 0.37 -15.17
N PHE A 193 7.29 0.06 -13.86
CA PHE A 193 6.11 -0.09 -13.00
C PHE A 193 5.20 1.15 -13.01
N PHE A 194 5.75 2.36 -13.05
CA PHE A 194 4.95 3.59 -13.04
C PHE A 194 3.94 3.68 -14.21
N ARG A 195 4.12 2.89 -15.28
CA ARG A 195 3.15 2.82 -16.40
C ARG A 195 1.82 2.17 -16.01
N HIS A 196 1.77 1.51 -14.87
CA HIS A 196 0.54 0.93 -14.32
C HIS A 196 -0.23 1.91 -13.44
N LEU A 197 0.41 3.03 -13.06
CA LEU A 197 -0.24 4.03 -12.23
C LEU A 197 -1.37 4.72 -13.00
N PRO A 198 -2.55 4.92 -12.37
CA PRO A 198 -3.61 5.69 -13.00
C PRO A 198 -3.21 7.18 -13.11
N PRO A 199 -3.81 7.93 -14.06
CA PRO A 199 -3.46 9.34 -14.29
C PRO A 199 -3.68 10.27 -13.09
N ASP A 200 -4.58 9.89 -12.18
CA ASP A 200 -4.90 10.60 -10.94
C ASP A 200 -4.10 10.11 -9.72
N ALA A 201 -3.04 9.35 -9.93
CA ALA A 201 -2.14 8.96 -8.86
C ALA A 201 -1.38 10.16 -8.32
N LEU A 202 -1.41 10.33 -7.00
CA LEU A 202 -0.61 11.33 -6.30
C LEU A 202 0.72 10.71 -5.89
N ILE A 203 1.84 11.26 -6.39
CA ILE A 203 3.17 10.89 -5.89
C ILE A 203 3.62 11.94 -4.89
N VAL A 204 3.99 11.46 -3.71
CA VAL A 204 4.53 12.26 -2.61
C VAL A 204 6.00 11.88 -2.45
N SER A 205 6.90 12.76 -2.86
CA SER A 205 8.33 12.61 -2.60
C SER A 205 8.63 13.04 -1.16
N VAL A 206 9.17 12.10 -0.38
CA VAL A 206 9.48 12.31 1.04
C VAL A 206 10.85 12.99 1.21
N ASP A 207 11.76 12.72 0.27
CA ASP A 207 13.09 13.32 0.20
C ASP A 207 13.45 13.68 -1.25
N ARG A 208 14.36 14.64 -1.44
CA ARG A 208 14.74 15.18 -2.75
C ARG A 208 15.84 14.40 -3.47
N CYS A 209 16.19 13.23 -3.00
CA CYS A 209 17.44 12.54 -3.39
C CYS A 209 17.49 12.05 -4.85
N HIS A 210 16.37 12.06 -5.59
CA HIS A 210 16.31 11.37 -6.90
C HIS A 210 15.50 12.10 -7.97
N GLU A 211 15.26 13.39 -7.79
CA GLU A 211 14.36 14.17 -8.67
C GLU A 211 14.79 14.12 -10.15
N ASP A 212 16.07 14.28 -10.46
CA ASP A 212 16.53 14.43 -11.83
C ASP A 212 16.36 13.16 -12.68
N VAL A 213 16.71 12.00 -12.16
CA VAL A 213 16.67 10.74 -12.93
C VAL A 213 15.24 10.26 -13.08
N LEU A 214 14.47 10.27 -12.00
CA LEU A 214 13.07 9.85 -12.01
C LEU A 214 12.23 10.79 -12.87
N CYS A 215 12.41 12.11 -12.76
CA CYS A 215 11.70 13.09 -13.57
C CYS A 215 11.99 12.89 -15.06
N ALA A 216 13.23 12.60 -15.45
CA ALA A 216 13.57 12.36 -16.85
C ALA A 216 12.88 11.12 -17.41
N GLU A 217 12.81 10.03 -16.65
CA GLU A 217 12.14 8.80 -17.08
C GLU A 217 10.62 8.95 -17.13
N LEU A 218 10.03 9.60 -16.14
CA LEU A 218 8.59 9.88 -16.09
C LEU A 218 8.17 10.84 -17.21
N ALA A 219 8.97 11.87 -17.49
CA ALA A 219 8.76 12.78 -18.62
C ALA A 219 8.79 12.03 -19.95
N SER A 220 9.73 11.09 -20.13
CA SER A 220 9.82 10.28 -21.34
C SER A 220 8.60 9.39 -21.53
N ALA A 221 7.91 9.03 -20.45
CA ALA A 221 6.78 8.11 -20.43
C ALA A 221 5.42 8.80 -20.64
N LYS A 222 5.36 10.13 -20.72
CA LYS A 222 4.11 10.91 -20.79
C LYS A 222 3.11 10.51 -19.70
N VAL A 223 3.57 10.33 -18.48
CA VAL A 223 2.68 10.19 -17.33
C VAL A 223 2.14 11.58 -17.06
N ASP A 224 0.90 11.83 -17.45
CA ASP A 224 0.22 13.07 -17.15
C ASP A 224 -0.06 13.11 -15.63
N GLU A 225 0.28 14.25 -15.01
CA GLU A 225 -0.02 14.60 -13.61
C GLU A 225 0.73 13.79 -12.52
N LEU A 226 2.04 13.94 -12.49
CA LEU A 226 2.84 13.71 -11.29
C LEU A 226 2.96 15.02 -10.53
N ILE A 227 2.49 15.05 -9.28
CA ILE A 227 2.70 16.21 -8.42
C ILE A 227 4.07 16.04 -7.77
N LEU A 228 5.07 16.64 -8.35
CA LEU A 228 6.37 16.88 -7.78
C LEU A 228 6.46 18.36 -7.37
N GLU A 229 7.45 18.72 -6.58
CA GLU A 229 7.69 20.09 -6.14
C GLU A 229 7.74 21.09 -7.32
N GLU A 230 7.05 22.22 -7.22
CA GLU A 230 7.06 23.23 -8.26
C GLU A 230 8.42 23.95 -8.24
N THR A 231 9.27 23.62 -9.20
CA THR A 231 10.50 24.36 -9.46
C THR A 231 10.31 25.11 -10.77
N ASP A 232 10.83 26.34 -10.88
CA ASP A 232 10.74 27.17 -12.08
C ASP A 232 11.33 26.48 -13.35
N ASP A 233 12.09 25.41 -13.17
CA ASP A 233 12.75 24.63 -14.21
C ASP A 233 12.13 23.22 -14.44
N ALA A 234 10.94 22.94 -13.90
CA ALA A 234 10.31 21.62 -14.07
C ALA A 234 9.98 21.35 -15.54
N PRO A 235 10.29 20.14 -16.06
CA PRO A 235 9.89 19.75 -17.42
C PRO A 235 8.36 19.84 -17.57
N LEU A 236 7.91 20.32 -18.73
CA LEU A 236 6.50 20.45 -19.08
C LEU A 236 5.71 19.16 -18.75
N GLY A 237 4.71 19.28 -17.88
CA GLY A 237 3.82 18.18 -17.50
C GLY A 237 3.90 17.72 -16.04
N TYR A 238 4.73 18.37 -15.22
CA TYR A 238 4.84 18.04 -13.79
C TYR A 238 4.43 19.26 -12.95
N HIS A 239 3.60 19.02 -11.95
CA HIS A 239 3.31 19.97 -10.89
C HIS A 239 3.91 19.43 -9.59
N ALA A 240 4.92 20.10 -9.06
CA ALA A 240 5.49 19.79 -7.77
C ALA A 240 4.98 20.78 -6.73
N HIS A 241 4.52 20.29 -5.60
CA HIS A 241 4.15 21.09 -4.44
C HIS A 241 5.13 20.83 -3.31
N ALA A 242 5.92 21.85 -2.95
CA ALA A 242 6.67 21.78 -1.71
C ALA A 242 5.70 21.82 -0.53
N LEU A 243 5.72 20.80 0.32
CA LEU A 243 5.08 20.85 1.61
C LEU A 243 5.90 21.77 2.51
N GLU A 244 5.48 23.02 2.64
CA GLU A 244 6.08 23.93 3.59
C GLU A 244 5.77 23.44 5.01
N SER A 245 6.78 22.92 5.71
CA SER A 245 6.69 22.62 7.12
C SER A 245 7.10 23.86 7.92
N THR A 246 6.23 24.31 8.80
CA THR A 246 6.55 25.37 9.76
C THR A 246 6.95 24.71 11.07
N PRO A 247 8.20 24.89 11.57
CA PRO A 247 8.58 24.36 12.87
C PRO A 247 7.61 24.80 13.96
N ALA A 248 7.23 23.90 14.85
CA ALA A 248 6.26 24.19 15.92
C ALA A 248 6.67 25.41 16.75
N GLU A 249 7.96 25.64 16.93
CA GLU A 249 8.52 26.80 17.63
C GLU A 249 8.22 28.13 16.94
N SER A 250 8.04 28.16 15.62
CA SER A 250 7.69 29.38 14.88
C SER A 250 6.22 29.79 15.03
N LEU A 251 5.37 28.89 15.54
CA LEU A 251 3.99 29.21 15.92
C LEU A 251 3.89 29.89 17.28
N LEU A 252 5.01 29.97 18.05
CA LEU A 252 5.09 30.58 19.34
C LEU A 252 5.63 32.00 19.23
N ILE A 253 4.86 32.96 19.67
CA ILE A 253 5.29 34.35 19.81
C ILE A 253 6.00 34.47 21.18
N GLY A 254 7.34 34.36 21.16
CA GLY A 254 8.18 34.50 22.35
C GLY A 254 9.13 33.31 22.55
N SER A 255 10.29 33.56 23.15
CA SER A 255 11.28 32.52 23.51
C SER A 255 10.82 31.78 24.77
N ALA A 256 10.03 30.73 24.60
CA ALA A 256 9.72 29.84 25.70
C ALA A 256 10.75 28.72 25.75
N THR A 257 11.60 28.72 26.75
CA THR A 257 12.56 27.65 27.03
C THR A 257 11.98 26.56 27.93
N ASP A 258 10.75 26.75 28.45
CA ASP A 258 10.10 25.79 29.33
C ASP A 258 8.96 25.06 28.64
N SER A 259 9.11 23.76 28.54
CA SER A 259 8.15 22.86 27.89
C SER A 259 6.75 22.86 28.53
N ALA A 260 6.62 23.23 29.79
CA ALA A 260 5.36 23.30 30.53
C ALA A 260 4.51 24.53 30.13
N GLU A 261 5.14 25.63 29.73
CA GLU A 261 4.44 26.85 29.28
C GLU A 261 4.20 26.86 27.78
N THR A 262 5.08 26.27 26.99
CA THR A 262 4.99 26.19 25.51
C THR A 262 3.86 25.31 25.03
N ARG A 263 3.64 24.17 25.68
CA ARG A 263 2.66 23.19 25.26
C ARG A 263 1.20 23.72 25.22
N PRO A 264 0.70 24.43 26.26
CA PRO A 264 -0.62 25.05 26.20
C PRO A 264 -0.77 26.12 25.11
N ALA A 265 0.33 26.82 24.77
CA ALA A 265 0.33 27.81 23.70
C ALA A 265 0.24 27.15 22.32
N LEU A 266 1.00 26.08 22.07
CA LEU A 266 0.93 25.25 20.87
C LEU A 266 -0.48 24.66 20.67
N LEU A 267 -1.06 24.09 21.72
CA LEU A 267 -2.40 23.51 21.67
C LEU A 267 -3.46 24.56 21.35
N ARG A 268 -3.33 25.80 21.85
CA ARG A 268 -4.23 26.90 21.48
C ARG A 268 -4.05 27.37 20.05
N ALA A 269 -2.81 27.41 19.53
CA ALA A 269 -2.51 27.73 18.15
C ALA A 269 -3.09 26.66 17.21
N ALA A 270 -2.90 25.37 17.51
CA ALA A 270 -3.49 24.27 16.77
C ALA A 270 -5.04 24.31 16.79
N ALA A 271 -5.65 24.61 17.94
CA ALA A 271 -7.10 24.79 18.06
C ALA A 271 -7.61 25.98 17.24
N SER A 272 -6.81 27.04 17.09
CA SER A 272 -7.16 28.18 16.22
C SER A 272 -7.17 27.76 14.75
N VAL A 273 -6.20 26.97 14.31
CA VAL A 273 -6.15 26.42 12.94
C VAL A 273 -7.35 25.50 12.68
N ALA A 274 -7.72 24.67 13.64
CA ALA A 274 -8.87 23.77 13.52
C ALA A 274 -10.22 24.53 13.43
N LYS A 275 -10.34 25.71 14.04
CA LYS A 275 -11.55 26.55 13.93
C LYS A 275 -11.80 27.08 12.51
N ASP A 276 -10.76 27.22 11.71
CA ASP A 276 -10.85 27.65 10.33
C ASP A 276 -11.30 26.52 9.38
N GLY A 277 -11.74 25.39 9.93
CA GLY A 277 -12.22 24.23 9.17
C GLY A 277 -11.09 23.36 8.61
N ARG A 278 -9.83 23.64 8.95
CA ARG A 278 -8.69 22.81 8.57
C ARG A 278 -8.53 21.64 9.55
N PRO A 279 -8.38 20.40 9.09
CA PRO A 279 -8.12 19.28 9.96
C PRO A 279 -6.80 19.50 10.71
N CYS A 280 -6.79 19.24 12.02
CA CYS A 280 -5.59 19.32 12.84
C CYS A 280 -5.47 18.04 13.66
N LEU A 281 -4.33 17.37 13.56
CA LEU A 281 -4.00 16.17 14.30
C LEU A 281 -2.88 16.47 15.29
N LEU A 282 -3.02 15.97 16.51
CA LEU A 282 -1.98 15.97 17.52
C LEU A 282 -1.50 14.53 17.70
N THR A 283 -0.24 14.29 17.45
CA THR A 283 0.40 12.97 17.60
C THR A 283 1.38 12.96 18.75
N GLY A 284 1.64 11.80 19.32
CA GLY A 284 2.67 11.56 20.32
C GLY A 284 3.42 10.28 20.01
N ASP A 285 4.72 10.24 20.34
CA ASP A 285 5.61 9.11 20.02
C ASP A 285 5.35 7.86 20.86
N THR A 286 4.56 7.97 21.93
CA THR A 286 4.20 6.87 22.84
C THR A 286 2.80 7.09 23.41
N ASP A 287 2.15 6.00 23.86
CA ASP A 287 0.85 6.06 24.53
C ASP A 287 0.86 7.07 25.71
N GLY A 288 1.94 7.07 26.49
CA GLY A 288 2.12 8.03 27.59
C GLY A 288 2.23 9.49 27.12
N SER A 289 2.71 9.74 25.89
CA SER A 289 2.73 11.08 25.28
C SER A 289 1.34 11.50 24.84
N VAL A 290 0.57 10.57 24.28
CA VAL A 290 -0.82 10.79 23.86
C VAL A 290 -1.71 11.06 25.07
N ASP A 291 -1.59 10.27 26.14
CA ASP A 291 -2.31 10.48 27.40
C ASP A 291 -2.02 11.86 28.00
N ARG A 292 -0.76 12.29 27.95
CA ARG A 292 -0.34 13.61 28.43
C ARG A 292 -0.91 14.73 27.57
N LEU A 293 -0.93 14.58 26.24
CA LEU A 293 -1.57 15.53 25.34
C LEU A 293 -3.07 15.64 25.61
N ASN A 294 -3.75 14.51 25.81
CA ASN A 294 -5.18 14.48 26.17
C ASN A 294 -5.45 15.18 27.52
N ALA A 295 -4.59 14.98 28.51
CA ALA A 295 -4.68 15.65 29.79
C ALA A 295 -4.46 17.18 29.65
N ASP A 296 -3.48 17.61 28.85
CA ASP A 296 -3.19 19.01 28.57
C ASP A 296 -4.34 19.70 27.81
N VAL A 297 -4.92 19.06 26.80
CA VAL A 297 -6.11 19.55 26.06
C VAL A 297 -7.30 19.72 27.00
N THR A 298 -7.55 18.73 27.86
CA THR A 298 -8.63 18.75 28.84
C THR A 298 -8.41 19.81 29.90
N GLY A 299 -7.21 19.87 30.50
CA GLY A 299 -6.82 20.82 31.52
C GLY A 299 -6.86 22.28 31.06
N ALA A 300 -6.44 22.53 29.81
CA ALA A 300 -6.49 23.87 29.21
C ALA A 300 -7.86 24.27 28.68
N LYS A 301 -8.89 23.39 28.80
CA LYS A 301 -10.25 23.60 28.28
C LYS A 301 -10.30 23.95 26.79
N ILE A 302 -9.39 23.38 25.99
CA ILE A 302 -9.29 23.64 24.56
C ILE A 302 -10.39 22.82 23.87
N ARG A 303 -11.29 23.52 23.18
CA ARG A 303 -12.38 22.88 22.43
C ARG A 303 -11.92 22.62 20.99
N GLY A 304 -12.35 21.52 20.39
CA GLY A 304 -12.10 21.21 18.99
C GLY A 304 -11.26 19.97 18.74
N PHE A 305 -10.67 19.39 19.78
CA PHE A 305 -10.02 18.09 19.71
C PHE A 305 -10.88 17.02 20.36
N ALA A 306 -11.22 15.96 19.63
CA ALA A 306 -11.82 14.76 20.20
C ALA A 306 -10.68 13.73 20.40
N PRO A 307 -10.44 13.26 21.64
CA PRO A 307 -9.51 12.15 21.85
C PRO A 307 -10.11 10.92 21.14
N ARG A 308 -9.37 10.38 20.18
CA ARG A 308 -9.62 9.05 19.64
C ARG A 308 -8.47 8.16 20.12
N VAL A 309 -8.80 7.08 20.78
CA VAL A 309 -7.91 6.01 21.20
C VAL A 309 -7.85 5.01 20.07
#